data_4b6e07bbf565e38febfa2bb4a2c01f98
#
_entry.id   4b6e07bbf565e38febfa2bb4a2c01f98
#
_cell.length_a   1.000
_cell.length_b   1.000
_cell.length_c   1.000
_cell.angle_alpha   90.00
_cell.angle_beta   90.00
_cell.angle_gamma   90.00
#
_symmetry.space_group_name_H-M   'P 1'
#
loop_
_entity.id
_entity.type
_entity.pdbx_description
1 polymer ?
#
loop_
_entity_poly.entity_id
_entity_poly.type
_entity_poly.pdbx_seq_one_letter_code
_entity_poly.pdbx_strand_id
1 'polypeptide(L)'
;MLSSKDNLAKEIAKSLEKREQMLKLVSMNHFDMEANSRPEILTEFKVSFGNSIKLVSQIIKKFCPKSTNKQVQEFVYSFFPFVYGIYPYAIVNTEQKKAMEKAKVGYTYHTIYELAYSCVKKLL
;
A
#
# COMPACT_ATOMS: atom_id res chain seq x y z
N MET A 1 -22.20 15.21 -0.35
CA MET A 1 -22.02 14.04 -1.21
C MET A 1 -20.55 13.75 -1.42
N LEU A 2 -20.15 12.50 -1.22
CA LEU A 2 -18.73 12.12 -1.37
C LEU A 2 -18.39 12.03 -2.86
N SER A 3 -17.19 12.48 -3.22
CA SER A 3 -16.69 12.35 -4.59
C SER A 3 -16.33 10.88 -4.90
N SER A 4 -16.25 10.55 -6.19
CA SER A 4 -15.80 9.21 -6.62
C SER A 4 -14.41 8.90 -6.10
N LYS A 5 -13.53 9.91 -6.06
CA LYS A 5 -12.16 9.77 -5.54
C LYS A 5 -12.16 9.43 -4.05
N ASP A 6 -13.01 10.11 -3.26
CA ASP A 6 -13.12 9.85 -1.84
C ASP A 6 -13.68 8.44 -1.58
N ASN A 7 -14.69 8.02 -2.35
CA ASN A 7 -15.23 6.67 -2.24
C ASN A 7 -14.18 5.61 -2.56
N LEU A 8 -13.39 5.82 -3.61
CA LEU A 8 -12.31 4.91 -3.97
C LEU A 8 -11.26 4.82 -2.86
N ALA A 9 -10.87 5.96 -2.30
CA ALA A 9 -9.90 5.99 -1.20
C ALA A 9 -10.40 5.18 0.00
N LYS A 10 -11.68 5.33 0.35
CA LYS A 10 -12.30 4.57 1.45
C LYS A 10 -12.34 3.07 1.17
N GLU A 11 -12.70 2.68 -0.03
CA GLU A 11 -12.79 1.26 -0.41
C GLU A 11 -11.41 0.59 -0.39
N ILE A 12 -10.39 1.25 -0.92
CA ILE A 12 -9.02 0.73 -0.88
C ILE A 12 -8.54 0.61 0.58
N ALA A 13 -8.77 1.63 1.39
CA ALA A 13 -8.37 1.62 2.80
C ALA A 13 -9.03 0.49 3.58
N LYS A 14 -10.33 0.26 3.38
CA LYS A 14 -11.06 -0.86 3.99
C LYS A 14 -10.49 -2.20 3.56
N SER A 15 -10.16 -2.33 2.28
CA SER A 15 -9.58 -3.56 1.73
C SER A 15 -8.23 -3.88 2.36
N LEU A 16 -7.37 -2.87 2.51
CA LEU A 16 -6.05 -3.05 3.11
C LEU A 16 -6.13 -3.34 4.61
N GLU A 17 -7.07 -2.71 5.31
CA GLU A 17 -7.29 -2.96 6.74
C GLU A 17 -7.57 -4.43 7.03
N LYS A 18 -8.27 -5.11 6.12
CA LYS A 18 -8.60 -6.52 6.25
C LYS A 18 -7.45 -7.46 5.87
N ARG A 19 -6.35 -6.92 5.35
CA ARG A 19 -5.22 -7.70 4.81
C ARG A 19 -3.94 -7.46 5.58
N GLU A 20 -4.03 -7.33 6.91
CA GLU A 20 -2.88 -7.05 7.77
C GLU A 20 -1.76 -8.08 7.58
N GLN A 21 -2.09 -9.38 7.51
CA GLN A 21 -1.10 -10.42 7.30
C GLN A 21 -0.37 -10.30 5.96
N MET A 22 -1.11 -9.97 4.90
CA MET A 22 -0.51 -9.75 3.59
C MET A 22 0.46 -8.57 3.64
N LEU A 23 0.05 -7.46 4.26
CA LEU A 23 0.89 -6.26 4.40
C LEU A 23 2.16 -6.56 5.19
N LYS A 24 2.05 -7.36 6.24
CA LYS A 24 3.21 -7.82 7.01
C LYS A 24 4.19 -8.61 6.15
N LEU A 25 3.67 -9.59 5.41
CA LEU A 25 4.49 -10.46 4.57
C LEU A 25 5.21 -9.69 3.46
N VAL A 26 4.52 -8.80 2.75
CA VAL A 26 5.15 -8.04 1.67
C VAL A 26 6.18 -7.05 2.20
N SER A 27 5.98 -6.47 3.38
CA SER A 27 6.96 -5.55 3.96
C SER A 27 8.23 -6.26 4.40
N MET A 28 8.14 -7.52 4.83
CA MET A 28 9.28 -8.31 5.30
C MET A 28 10.01 -9.03 4.18
N ASN A 29 9.27 -9.51 3.18
CA ASN A 29 9.78 -10.51 2.23
C ASN A 29 10.04 -10.00 0.81
N HIS A 30 9.63 -8.78 0.48
CA HIS A 30 9.75 -8.28 -0.90
C HIS A 30 11.21 -8.28 -1.39
N PHE A 31 12.11 -7.67 -0.62
CA PHE A 31 13.54 -7.63 -0.98
C PHE A 31 14.14 -9.03 -1.01
N ASP A 32 13.82 -9.84 0.00
CA ASP A 32 14.33 -11.21 0.11
C ASP A 32 13.86 -12.07 -1.06
N MET A 33 12.59 -11.93 -1.44
CA MET A 33 12.03 -12.62 -2.60
C MET A 33 12.81 -12.27 -3.88
N GLU A 34 13.11 -10.99 -4.11
CA GLU A 34 13.85 -10.57 -5.30
C GLU A 34 15.30 -11.02 -5.29
N ALA A 35 15.95 -11.02 -4.12
CA ALA A 35 17.38 -11.31 -4.01
C ALA A 35 17.68 -12.81 -3.94
N ASN A 36 16.81 -13.62 -3.35
CA ASN A 36 17.12 -14.99 -2.96
C ASN A 36 16.22 -16.07 -3.57
N SER A 37 15.17 -15.70 -4.31
CA SER A 37 14.29 -16.68 -4.93
C SER A 37 14.90 -17.27 -6.21
N ARG A 38 14.55 -18.54 -6.48
CA ARG A 38 14.89 -19.16 -7.76
C ARG A 38 14.17 -18.42 -8.89
N PRO A 39 14.74 -18.41 -10.12
CA PRO A 39 14.15 -17.68 -11.26
C PRO A 39 12.69 -18.00 -11.52
N GLU A 40 12.28 -19.27 -11.40
CA GLU A 40 10.90 -19.69 -11.64
C GLU A 40 9.95 -19.08 -10.62
N ILE A 41 10.32 -19.10 -9.34
CA ILE A 41 9.52 -18.55 -8.26
C ILE A 41 9.44 -17.02 -8.38
N LEU A 42 10.56 -16.39 -8.71
CA LEU A 42 10.59 -14.95 -8.92
C LEU A 42 9.69 -14.55 -10.09
N THR A 43 9.69 -15.32 -11.17
CA THR A 43 8.82 -15.09 -12.32
C THR A 43 7.35 -15.19 -11.93
N GLU A 44 6.97 -16.21 -11.16
CA GLU A 44 5.59 -16.36 -10.66
C GLU A 44 5.19 -15.16 -9.79
N PHE A 45 6.09 -14.72 -8.93
CA PHE A 45 5.84 -13.54 -8.08
C PHE A 45 5.60 -12.29 -8.96
N LYS A 46 6.41 -12.08 -9.98
CA LYS A 46 6.28 -10.91 -10.87
C LYS A 46 5.01 -11.00 -11.73
N VAL A 47 4.56 -12.19 -12.12
CA VAL A 47 3.28 -12.36 -12.81
C VAL A 47 2.13 -11.91 -11.89
N SER A 48 2.13 -12.36 -10.64
CA SER A 48 1.13 -11.95 -9.65
C SER A 48 1.15 -10.44 -9.41
N PHE A 49 2.35 -9.87 -9.32
CA PHE A 49 2.54 -8.42 -9.17
C PHE A 49 1.94 -7.67 -10.38
N GLY A 50 2.23 -8.13 -11.59
CA GLY A 50 1.68 -7.54 -12.82
C GLY A 50 0.17 -7.61 -12.88
N ASN A 51 -0.43 -8.72 -12.43
CA ASN A 51 -1.88 -8.87 -12.35
C ASN A 51 -2.49 -7.89 -11.35
N SER A 52 -1.82 -7.66 -10.22
CA SER A 52 -2.26 -6.67 -9.24
C SER A 52 -2.24 -5.26 -9.81
N ILE A 53 -1.21 -4.91 -10.57
CA ILE A 53 -1.12 -3.61 -11.24
C ILE A 53 -2.30 -3.42 -12.21
N LYS A 54 -2.60 -4.45 -13.02
CA LYS A 54 -3.72 -4.39 -13.96
C LYS A 54 -5.04 -4.20 -13.24
N LEU A 55 -5.26 -4.94 -12.16
CA LEU A 55 -6.50 -4.84 -11.37
C LEU A 55 -6.68 -3.44 -10.78
N VAL A 56 -5.64 -2.91 -10.15
CA VAL A 56 -5.69 -1.55 -9.57
C VAL A 56 -5.94 -0.52 -10.66
N SER A 57 -5.27 -0.64 -11.81
CA SER A 57 -5.46 0.26 -12.95
C SER A 57 -6.91 0.26 -13.45
N GLN A 58 -7.52 -0.93 -13.54
CA GLN A 58 -8.92 -1.07 -13.94
C GLN A 58 -9.87 -0.42 -12.93
N ILE A 59 -9.60 -0.60 -11.64
CA ILE A 59 -10.40 -0.01 -10.58
C ILE A 59 -10.33 1.53 -10.65
N ILE A 60 -9.15 2.08 -10.82
CA ILE A 60 -8.99 3.54 -10.93
C ILE A 60 -9.76 4.08 -12.13
N LYS A 61 -9.69 3.43 -13.27
CA LYS A 61 -10.41 3.85 -14.48
C LYS A 61 -11.92 3.74 -14.30
N LYS A 62 -12.39 2.76 -13.54
CA LYS A 62 -13.82 2.61 -13.23
C LYS A 62 -14.33 3.76 -12.35
N PHE A 63 -13.61 4.13 -11.31
CA PHE A 63 -14.01 5.19 -10.37
C PHE A 63 -13.67 6.59 -10.88
N CYS A 64 -12.61 6.71 -11.67
CA CYS A 64 -12.14 7.98 -12.22
C CYS A 64 -11.95 7.84 -13.73
N PRO A 65 -13.07 7.78 -14.51
CA PRO A 65 -12.99 7.48 -15.96
C PRO A 65 -12.20 8.50 -16.77
N LYS A 66 -12.08 9.73 -16.25
CA LYS A 66 -11.36 10.82 -16.94
C LYS A 66 -9.85 10.76 -16.72
N SER A 67 -9.35 9.84 -15.91
CA SER A 67 -7.92 9.72 -15.66
C SER A 67 -7.18 9.28 -16.92
N THR A 68 -6.08 9.96 -17.22
CA THR A 68 -5.21 9.58 -18.34
C THR A 68 -4.39 8.34 -17.97
N ASN A 69 -3.84 7.67 -18.98
CA ASN A 69 -2.95 6.53 -18.74
C ASN A 69 -1.73 6.95 -17.89
N LYS A 70 -1.22 8.14 -18.10
CA LYS A 70 -0.11 8.69 -17.32
C LYS A 70 -0.49 8.84 -15.84
N GLN A 71 -1.66 9.38 -15.56
CA GLN A 71 -2.15 9.54 -14.18
C GLN A 71 -2.34 8.21 -13.48
N VAL A 72 -2.89 7.22 -14.17
CA VAL A 72 -3.03 5.86 -13.63
C VAL A 72 -1.67 5.26 -13.30
N GLN A 73 -0.71 5.43 -14.20
CA GLN A 73 0.65 4.92 -14.02
C GLN A 73 1.36 5.58 -12.84
N GLU A 74 1.23 6.89 -12.71
CA GLU A 74 1.78 7.65 -11.58
C GLU A 74 1.18 7.18 -10.25
N PHE A 75 -0.13 6.92 -10.22
CA PHE A 75 -0.77 6.35 -9.05
C PHE A 75 -0.16 5.01 -8.68
N VAL A 76 -0.06 4.10 -9.63
CA VAL A 76 0.47 2.75 -9.40
C VAL A 76 1.90 2.80 -8.86
N TYR A 77 2.75 3.62 -9.45
CA TYR A 77 4.16 3.73 -9.04
C TYR A 77 4.35 4.37 -7.66
N SER A 78 3.36 5.11 -7.17
CA SER A 78 3.39 5.66 -5.82
C SER A 78 2.72 4.74 -4.81
N PHE A 79 1.63 4.09 -5.21
CA PHE A 79 0.81 3.29 -4.34
C PHE A 79 1.48 1.97 -3.92
N PHE A 80 2.10 1.25 -4.87
CA PHE A 80 2.68 -0.06 -4.55
C PHE A 80 3.87 0.04 -3.59
N PRO A 81 4.83 0.95 -3.75
CA PRO A 81 5.86 1.14 -2.74
C PRO A 81 5.29 1.49 -1.36
N PHE A 82 4.22 2.29 -1.32
CA PHE A 82 3.53 2.60 -0.08
C PHE A 82 2.95 1.35 0.57
N VAL A 83 2.27 0.50 -0.19
CA VAL A 83 1.69 -0.75 0.32
C VAL A 83 2.77 -1.66 0.90
N TYR A 84 3.90 -1.76 0.23
CA TYR A 84 5.01 -2.61 0.70
C TYR A 84 5.71 -2.06 1.94
N GLY A 85 5.53 -0.80 2.27
CA GLY A 85 6.16 -0.16 3.41
C GLY A 85 5.25 0.23 4.57
N ILE A 86 3.93 0.11 4.43
CA ILE A 86 2.99 0.65 5.41
C ILE A 86 3.00 -0.09 6.75
N TYR A 87 3.24 -1.40 6.76
CA TYR A 87 3.03 -2.23 7.95
C TYR A 87 3.81 -1.75 9.17
N PRO A 88 5.13 -1.51 9.08
CA PRO A 88 5.89 -1.08 10.26
C PRO A 88 5.50 0.30 10.78
N TYR A 89 4.86 1.13 9.96
CA TYR A 89 4.39 2.45 10.41
C TYR A 89 3.03 2.39 11.12
N ALA A 90 2.23 1.36 10.85
CA ALA A 90 0.91 1.21 11.46
C ALA A 90 0.93 0.27 12.66
N ILE A 91 1.72 -0.80 12.59
CA ILE A 91 1.75 -1.85 13.60
C ILE A 91 3.10 -1.80 14.32
N VAL A 92 3.08 -1.32 15.55
CA VAL A 92 4.28 -1.18 16.38
C VAL A 92 4.07 -1.89 17.71
N ASN A 93 5.14 -2.48 18.25
CA ASN A 93 5.10 -3.13 19.56
C ASN A 93 5.49 -2.15 20.68
N THR A 94 5.39 -2.61 21.93
CA THR A 94 5.69 -1.79 23.11
C THR A 94 7.15 -1.30 23.11
N GLU A 95 8.09 -2.16 22.70
CA GLU A 95 9.50 -1.81 22.67
C GLU A 95 9.80 -0.71 21.67
N GLN A 96 9.17 -0.77 20.49
CA GLN A 96 9.31 0.27 19.47
C GLN A 96 8.74 1.60 19.95
N LYS A 97 7.58 1.58 20.63
CA LYS A 97 6.99 2.79 21.20
C LYS A 97 7.91 3.42 22.26
N LYS A 98 8.48 2.60 23.14
CA LYS A 98 9.43 3.08 24.16
C LYS A 98 10.66 3.72 23.51
N ALA A 99 11.21 3.10 22.47
CA ALA A 99 12.37 3.64 21.77
C ALA A 99 12.05 4.99 21.12
N MET A 100 10.87 5.14 20.53
CA MET A 100 10.42 6.39 19.93
C MET A 100 10.28 7.50 20.98
N GLU A 101 9.74 7.17 22.16
CA GLU A 101 9.62 8.11 23.27
C GLU A 101 10.99 8.57 23.77
N LYS A 102 11.91 7.63 23.98
CA LYS A 102 13.28 7.93 24.41
C LYS A 102 14.03 8.77 23.39
N ALA A 103 13.79 8.53 22.11
CA ALA A 103 14.40 9.30 21.02
C ALA A 103 13.74 10.65 20.80
N LYS A 104 12.65 10.95 21.49
CA LYS A 104 11.89 12.21 21.41
C LYS A 104 11.45 12.53 19.97
N VAL A 105 11.01 11.51 19.26
CA VAL A 105 10.59 11.65 17.86
C VAL A 105 9.27 12.39 17.71
N GLY A 106 8.39 12.29 18.72
CA GLY A 106 7.07 12.94 18.65
C GLY A 106 6.16 12.35 17.59
N TYR A 107 6.28 11.05 17.35
CA TYR A 107 5.53 10.36 16.29
C TYR A 107 4.09 10.09 16.73
N THR A 108 3.11 10.43 15.88
CA THR A 108 1.71 10.11 16.07
C THR A 108 1.36 8.83 15.31
N TYR A 109 0.79 7.85 16.01
CA TYR A 109 0.46 6.54 15.41
C TYR A 109 -0.89 6.58 14.73
N HIS A 110 -0.96 5.97 13.55
CA HIS A 110 -2.18 5.85 12.75
C HIS A 110 -2.44 4.39 12.39
N THR A 111 -3.70 4.05 12.17
CA THR A 111 -4.10 2.72 11.72
C THR A 111 -3.76 2.52 10.24
N ILE A 112 -3.79 1.25 9.80
CA ILE A 112 -3.65 0.93 8.38
C ILE A 112 -4.70 1.68 7.56
N TYR A 113 -5.95 1.71 8.01
CA TYR A 113 -7.02 2.42 7.33
C TYR A 113 -6.70 3.92 7.17
N GLU A 114 -6.30 4.56 8.26
CA GLU A 114 -6.01 6.00 8.24
C GLU A 114 -4.87 6.35 7.28
N LEU A 115 -3.79 5.58 7.33
CA LEU A 115 -2.63 5.81 6.46
C LEU A 115 -2.99 5.54 5.00
N ALA A 116 -3.70 4.45 4.72
CA ALA A 116 -4.09 4.08 3.37
C ALA A 116 -5.07 5.10 2.77
N TYR A 117 -6.08 5.50 3.54
CA TYR A 117 -7.04 6.51 3.09
C TYR A 117 -6.35 7.82 2.74
N SER A 118 -5.48 8.31 3.63
CA SER A 118 -4.76 9.55 3.43
C SER A 118 -3.86 9.49 2.18
N CYS A 119 -3.14 8.40 2.01
CA CYS A 119 -2.25 8.22 0.86
C CYS A 119 -3.03 8.20 -0.45
N VAL A 120 -4.05 7.35 -0.55
CA VAL A 120 -4.82 7.20 -1.79
C VAL A 120 -5.53 8.51 -2.15
N LYS A 121 -6.08 9.20 -1.15
CA LYS A 121 -6.75 10.49 -1.37
C LYS A 121 -5.79 11.53 -1.96
N LYS A 122 -4.55 11.56 -1.49
CA LYS A 122 -3.54 12.50 -2.00
C LYS A 122 -3.08 12.14 -3.42
N LEU A 123 -3.05 10.85 -3.76
CA LEU A 123 -2.60 10.38 -5.07
C LEU A 123 -3.67 10.58 -6.16
N LEU A 124 -4.93 10.66 -5.78
CA LEU A 124 -6.03 10.89 -6.70
C LEU A 124 -6.33 12.39 -6.83
#